data_a4b92a49640f64c76e39df4093603d03
#
_entry.id   a4b92a49640f64c76e39df4093603d03
#
_cell.length_a   1.000
_cell.length_b   1.000
_cell.length_c   1.000
_cell.angle_alpha   90.00
_cell.angle_beta   90.00
_cell.angle_gamma   90.00
#
_symmetry.space_group_name_H-M   'P 1'
#
loop_
_entity.id
_entity.type
_entity.pdbx_description
1 polymer ?
#
loop_
_entity_poly.entity_id
_entity_poly.type
_entity_poly.pdbx_seq_one_letter_code
_entity_poly.pdbx_strand_id
1 'polypeptide(L)'
;MAKVTGPLMSMTASGTLGDAIVFSTWKGRPYVRQHVKPANPKSAGQIAIRAVFAGSVAIYKSLNAITQATWIALGASMSVTALNAFVQTSIKRFGDGGGPLNEPDQSGDAVLLPPTFHSPTVAGKQVSINITAPAGIIPMAYFIYRSKTAAFTPSPGAVVKLLPGSSNVFIDSPGTGTWYYAAASSNASGVVGAPTTDCTAVVS
;
A
#
# COMPACT_ATOMS: atom_id res chain seq x y z
N MET A 1 -23.86 26.78 2.27
CA MET A 1 -24.27 25.89 1.15
C MET A 1 -25.63 26.38 0.64
N ALA A 2 -25.73 26.78 -0.63
CA ALA A 2 -26.99 27.26 -1.20
C ALA A 2 -27.90 26.07 -1.55
N LYS A 3 -29.19 26.13 -1.21
CA LYS A 3 -30.20 25.18 -1.68
C LYS A 3 -30.64 25.58 -3.09
N VAL A 4 -30.58 24.64 -4.01
CA VAL A 4 -31.01 24.86 -5.39
C VAL A 4 -32.14 23.87 -5.71
N THR A 5 -33.31 24.37 -6.04
CA THR A 5 -34.48 23.56 -6.40
C THR A 5 -34.57 23.27 -7.89
N GLY A 6 -33.94 24.07 -8.72
CA GLY A 6 -33.88 23.90 -10.17
C GLY A 6 -32.63 24.59 -10.71
N PRO A 7 -31.47 23.96 -10.66
CA PRO A 7 -30.24 24.59 -11.16
C PRO A 7 -30.26 24.67 -12.68
N LEU A 8 -29.78 25.80 -13.23
CA LEU A 8 -29.62 26.01 -14.66
C LEU A 8 -30.91 25.78 -15.49
N MET A 9 -32.07 26.20 -14.98
CA MET A 9 -33.37 26.00 -15.64
C MET A 9 -33.72 24.53 -15.93
N SER A 10 -33.06 23.61 -15.26
CA SER A 10 -33.26 22.16 -15.34
C SER A 10 -33.82 21.61 -14.03
N MET A 11 -34.63 20.58 -14.08
CA MET A 11 -35.17 19.92 -12.89
C MET A 11 -34.10 19.19 -12.09
N THR A 12 -33.02 18.76 -12.75
CA THR A 12 -31.86 18.12 -12.13
C THR A 12 -30.57 18.54 -12.82
N ALA A 13 -29.53 18.78 -12.04
CA ALA A 13 -28.18 18.97 -12.56
C ALA A 13 -27.19 18.16 -11.74
N SER A 14 -26.24 17.49 -12.43
CA SER A 14 -25.12 16.79 -11.81
C SER A 14 -23.86 16.97 -12.65
N GLY A 15 -22.71 17.03 -12.00
CA GLY A 15 -21.43 17.17 -12.67
C GLY A 15 -20.73 18.48 -12.37
N THR A 16 -19.63 18.74 -13.08
CA THR A 16 -18.76 19.92 -12.89
C THR A 16 -18.90 20.86 -14.07
N LEU A 17 -19.09 22.15 -13.78
CA LEU A 17 -19.13 23.21 -14.78
C LEU A 17 -17.84 24.03 -14.72
N GLY A 18 -17.02 23.94 -15.80
CA GLY A 18 -15.84 24.76 -16.00
C GLY A 18 -14.80 24.70 -14.87
N ASP A 19 -14.63 23.54 -14.23
CA ASP A 19 -13.74 23.38 -13.07
C ASP A 19 -13.99 24.36 -11.89
N ALA A 20 -15.10 25.10 -11.92
CA ALA A 20 -15.41 26.12 -10.91
C ALA A 20 -16.53 25.63 -9.95
N ILE A 21 -17.57 25.02 -10.49
CA ILE A 21 -18.79 24.70 -9.75
C ILE A 21 -19.15 23.23 -9.94
N VAL A 22 -19.55 22.57 -8.86
CA VAL A 22 -20.05 21.20 -8.87
C VAL A 22 -21.50 21.18 -8.44
N PHE A 23 -22.36 20.61 -9.29
CA PHE A 23 -23.73 20.27 -8.96
C PHE A 23 -23.79 18.81 -8.51
N SER A 24 -24.48 18.54 -7.43
CA SER A 24 -24.66 17.18 -6.91
C SER A 24 -25.91 17.08 -6.07
N THR A 25 -26.34 15.84 -5.79
CA THR A 25 -27.49 15.55 -4.93
C THR A 25 -27.03 14.70 -3.74
N TRP A 26 -27.39 15.09 -2.54
CA TRP A 26 -27.13 14.32 -1.33
C TRP A 26 -28.44 14.08 -0.57
N LYS A 27 -28.77 12.80 -0.33
CA LYS A 27 -30.05 12.39 0.29
C LYS A 27 -31.27 13.06 -0.35
N GLY A 28 -31.33 13.07 -1.69
CA GLY A 28 -32.42 13.65 -2.46
C GLY A 28 -32.47 15.20 -2.50
N ARG A 29 -31.48 15.88 -1.88
CA ARG A 29 -31.39 17.35 -1.88
C ARG A 29 -30.32 17.82 -2.84
N PRO A 30 -30.68 18.57 -3.92
CA PRO A 30 -29.68 19.15 -4.81
C PRO A 30 -28.89 20.25 -4.10
N TYR A 31 -27.60 20.32 -4.36
CA TYR A 31 -26.73 21.35 -3.85
C TYR A 31 -25.69 21.76 -4.89
N VAL A 32 -25.16 22.94 -4.71
CA VAL A 32 -24.06 23.49 -5.50
C VAL A 32 -22.89 23.83 -4.58
N ARG A 33 -21.69 23.46 -4.98
CA ARG A 33 -20.47 23.80 -4.24
C ARG A 33 -19.38 24.25 -5.20
N GLN A 34 -18.42 25.00 -4.69
CA GLN A 34 -17.19 25.27 -5.42
C GLN A 34 -16.44 23.96 -5.70
N HIS A 35 -15.91 23.82 -6.91
CA HIS A 35 -14.98 22.72 -7.22
C HIS A 35 -13.67 22.96 -6.50
N VAL A 36 -13.26 22.00 -5.67
CA VAL A 36 -11.99 22.02 -4.97
C VAL A 36 -11.18 20.82 -5.42
N LYS A 37 -10.01 21.06 -5.96
CA LYS A 37 -9.03 20.00 -6.24
C LYS A 37 -8.25 19.75 -4.95
N PRO A 38 -8.42 18.59 -4.28
CA PRO A 38 -7.71 18.31 -3.04
C PRO A 38 -6.19 18.34 -3.24
N ALA A 39 -5.48 19.00 -2.36
CA ALA A 39 -4.03 18.91 -2.34
C ALA A 39 -3.60 17.47 -2.01
N ASN A 40 -2.54 17.01 -2.66
CA ASN A 40 -1.92 15.72 -2.36
C ASN A 40 -0.53 15.96 -1.75
N PRO A 41 -0.43 16.17 -0.43
CA PRO A 41 0.83 16.54 0.22
C PRO A 41 1.87 15.42 0.21
N LYS A 42 1.48 14.18 -0.16
CA LYS A 42 2.38 13.02 -0.21
C LYS A 42 3.17 12.85 1.10
N SER A 43 2.52 13.06 2.24
CA SER A 43 3.15 12.81 3.54
C SER A 43 3.62 11.36 3.65
N ALA A 44 4.65 11.10 4.48
CA ALA A 44 5.21 9.76 4.65
C ALA A 44 4.13 8.72 5.01
N GLY A 45 3.22 9.06 5.93
CA GLY A 45 2.11 8.17 6.29
C GLY A 45 1.16 7.89 5.12
N GLN A 46 0.84 8.90 4.29
CA GLN A 46 0.01 8.67 3.10
C GLN A 46 0.71 7.77 2.07
N ILE A 47 2.02 7.94 1.88
CA ILE A 47 2.81 7.08 0.98
C ILE A 47 2.80 5.64 1.50
N ALA A 48 3.04 5.44 2.81
CA ALA A 48 3.05 4.13 3.44
C ALA A 48 1.69 3.40 3.29
N ILE A 49 0.58 4.05 3.63
CA ILE A 49 -0.75 3.44 3.49
C ILE A 49 -1.09 3.11 2.03
N ARG A 50 -0.75 3.99 1.08
CA ARG A 50 -0.95 3.72 -0.36
C ARG A 50 -0.10 2.55 -0.84
N ALA A 51 1.15 2.43 -0.35
CA ALA A 51 2.03 1.32 -0.67
C ALA A 51 1.47 0.00 -0.15
N VAL A 52 0.99 -0.02 1.10
CA VAL A 52 0.36 -1.20 1.71
C VAL A 52 -0.92 -1.57 0.98
N PHE A 53 -1.78 -0.60 0.64
CA PHE A 53 -2.99 -0.86 -0.13
C PHE A 53 -2.67 -1.52 -1.48
N ALA A 54 -1.78 -0.91 -2.26
CA ALA A 54 -1.41 -1.41 -3.58
C ALA A 54 -0.74 -2.78 -3.52
N GLY A 55 0.17 -2.98 -2.54
CA GLY A 55 0.84 -4.26 -2.30
C GLY A 55 -0.14 -5.34 -1.86
N SER A 56 -1.08 -5.04 -0.97
CA SER A 56 -2.11 -5.99 -0.53
C SER A 56 -2.99 -6.45 -1.71
N VAL A 57 -3.36 -5.57 -2.62
CA VAL A 57 -4.09 -5.96 -3.84
C VAL A 57 -3.27 -6.90 -4.71
N ALA A 58 -1.96 -6.64 -4.87
CA ALA A 58 -1.08 -7.50 -5.64
C ALA A 58 -0.91 -8.88 -5.00
N ILE A 59 -0.73 -8.92 -3.67
CA ILE A 59 -0.61 -10.16 -2.89
C ILE A 59 -1.91 -10.98 -2.99
N TYR A 60 -3.08 -10.36 -2.81
CA TYR A 60 -4.36 -11.06 -2.92
C TYR A 60 -4.52 -11.76 -4.28
N LYS A 61 -4.10 -11.10 -5.36
CA LYS A 61 -4.14 -11.69 -6.71
C LYS A 61 -3.16 -12.87 -6.90
N SER A 62 -2.10 -12.95 -6.11
CA SER A 62 -1.14 -14.05 -6.15
C SER A 62 -1.53 -15.23 -5.26
N LEU A 63 -2.54 -15.10 -4.39
CA LEU A 63 -3.05 -16.19 -3.56
C LEU A 63 -3.67 -17.28 -4.42
N ASN A 64 -3.52 -18.53 -3.98
CA ASN A 64 -4.20 -19.67 -4.62
C ASN A 64 -5.72 -19.64 -4.37
N ALA A 65 -6.47 -20.40 -5.15
CA ALA A 65 -7.94 -20.41 -5.08
C ALA A 65 -8.47 -20.89 -3.71
N ILE A 66 -7.78 -21.80 -3.04
CA ILE A 66 -8.18 -22.33 -1.71
C ILE A 66 -8.10 -21.19 -0.69
N THR A 67 -6.98 -20.48 -0.65
CA THR A 67 -6.77 -19.34 0.24
C THR A 67 -7.72 -18.18 -0.07
N GLN A 68 -8.00 -17.92 -1.34
CA GLN A 68 -9.00 -16.91 -1.71
C GLN A 68 -10.40 -17.29 -1.23
N ALA A 69 -10.76 -18.60 -1.17
CA ALA A 69 -12.05 -19.07 -0.68
C ALA A 69 -12.26 -18.74 0.81
N THR A 70 -11.22 -18.79 1.65
CA THR A 70 -11.31 -18.40 3.07
C THR A 70 -11.63 -16.91 3.21
N TRP A 71 -11.05 -16.08 2.36
CA TRP A 71 -11.33 -14.65 2.32
C TRP A 71 -12.73 -14.32 1.75
N ILE A 72 -13.27 -15.15 0.85
CA ILE A 72 -14.67 -15.04 0.39
C ILE A 72 -15.61 -15.27 1.56
N ALA A 73 -15.37 -16.29 2.37
CA ALA A 73 -16.19 -16.61 3.55
C ALA A 73 -16.17 -15.45 4.56
N LEU A 74 -15.00 -14.90 4.88
CA LEU A 74 -14.87 -13.73 5.75
C LEU A 74 -15.55 -12.50 5.15
N GLY A 75 -15.35 -12.22 3.87
CA GLY A 75 -15.98 -11.09 3.17
C GLY A 75 -17.50 -11.15 3.24
N ALA A 76 -18.08 -12.34 3.05
CA ALA A 76 -19.51 -12.56 3.18
C ALA A 76 -20.04 -12.23 4.58
N SER A 77 -19.33 -12.66 5.64
CA SER A 77 -19.70 -12.34 7.03
C SER A 77 -19.63 -10.82 7.32
N MET A 78 -18.73 -10.10 6.67
CA MET A 78 -18.55 -8.66 6.81
C MET A 78 -19.38 -7.83 5.82
N SER A 79 -20.16 -8.46 4.94
CA SER A 79 -20.90 -7.82 3.85
C SER A 79 -20.00 -6.99 2.91
N VAL A 80 -18.79 -7.46 2.65
CA VAL A 80 -17.82 -6.85 1.73
C VAL A 80 -17.27 -7.90 0.77
N THR A 81 -16.56 -7.47 -0.28
CA THR A 81 -15.87 -8.42 -1.17
C THR A 81 -14.65 -9.03 -0.47
N ALA A 82 -14.25 -10.24 -0.89
CA ALA A 82 -13.06 -10.92 -0.37
C ALA A 82 -11.79 -10.05 -0.45
N LEU A 83 -11.60 -9.37 -1.58
CA LEU A 83 -10.50 -8.41 -1.75
C LEU A 83 -10.56 -7.29 -0.72
N ASN A 84 -11.73 -6.70 -0.48
CA ASN A 84 -11.90 -5.64 0.49
C ASN A 84 -11.64 -6.14 1.92
N ALA A 85 -12.10 -7.34 2.28
CA ALA A 85 -11.83 -7.97 3.57
C ALA A 85 -10.31 -8.17 3.76
N PHE A 86 -9.62 -8.70 2.75
CA PHE A 86 -8.16 -8.89 2.78
C PHE A 86 -7.42 -7.56 2.95
N VAL A 87 -7.73 -6.56 2.14
CA VAL A 87 -7.07 -5.24 2.18
C VAL A 87 -7.33 -4.53 3.51
N GLN A 88 -8.57 -4.58 4.02
CA GLN A 88 -8.92 -3.99 5.32
C GLN A 88 -8.12 -4.62 6.45
N THR A 89 -8.04 -5.95 6.49
CA THR A 89 -7.27 -6.68 7.49
C THR A 89 -5.78 -6.37 7.38
N SER A 90 -5.24 -6.33 6.15
CA SER A 90 -3.82 -6.00 5.90
C SER A 90 -3.46 -4.60 6.37
N ILE A 91 -4.30 -3.60 6.09
CA ILE A 91 -4.07 -2.21 6.53
C ILE A 91 -4.15 -2.10 8.05
N LYS A 92 -5.11 -2.75 8.69
CA LYS A 92 -5.24 -2.77 10.15
C LYS A 92 -3.99 -3.38 10.80
N ARG A 93 -3.58 -4.55 10.34
CA ARG A 93 -2.38 -5.22 10.85
C ARG A 93 -1.10 -4.41 10.62
N PHE A 94 -1.01 -3.73 9.48
CA PHE A 94 0.12 -2.83 9.22
C PHE A 94 0.22 -1.71 10.28
N GLY A 95 -0.91 -1.16 10.72
CA GLY A 95 -0.93 -0.21 11.84
C GLY A 95 -0.36 -0.79 13.14
N ASP A 96 -0.54 -2.09 13.36
CA ASP A 96 -0.05 -2.84 14.53
C ASP A 96 1.37 -3.43 14.30
N GLY A 97 2.05 -3.08 13.20
CA GLY A 97 3.39 -3.56 12.87
C GLY A 97 3.44 -4.95 12.23
N GLY A 98 2.28 -5.51 11.87
CA GLY A 98 2.18 -6.80 11.20
C GLY A 98 2.11 -6.71 9.68
N GLY A 99 2.17 -7.87 9.02
CA GLY A 99 2.01 -8.03 7.57
C GLY A 99 0.65 -8.61 7.17
N PRO A 100 0.42 -8.78 5.86
CA PRO A 100 -0.76 -9.44 5.35
C PRO A 100 -0.78 -10.92 5.76
N LEU A 101 -1.98 -11.46 5.97
CA LEU A 101 -2.21 -12.86 6.31
C LEU A 101 -2.47 -13.69 5.04
N ASN A 102 -2.01 -14.93 5.02
CA ASN A 102 -2.45 -15.87 3.99
C ASN A 102 -3.93 -16.25 4.18
N GLU A 103 -4.33 -16.54 5.41
CA GLU A 103 -5.70 -16.88 5.79
C GLU A 103 -6.19 -15.97 6.93
N PRO A 104 -7.51 -15.71 7.04
CA PRO A 104 -8.04 -14.73 8.01
C PRO A 104 -7.70 -15.02 9.47
N ASP A 105 -7.68 -16.29 9.86
CA ASP A 105 -7.53 -16.74 11.26
C ASP A 105 -6.15 -17.35 11.53
N GLN A 106 -5.16 -17.12 10.68
CA GLN A 106 -3.84 -17.70 10.83
C GLN A 106 -3.11 -17.06 12.02
N SER A 107 -2.87 -17.83 13.07
CA SER A 107 -2.06 -17.43 14.22
C SER A 107 -0.58 -17.78 14.01
N GLY A 108 0.27 -16.88 14.45
CA GLY A 108 1.64 -16.78 14.05
C GLY A 108 2.58 -17.90 14.41
N ASP A 109 3.59 -18.05 13.57
CA ASP A 109 4.78 -18.86 13.77
C ASP A 109 6.03 -18.11 13.29
N ALA A 110 7.15 -18.70 13.58
CA ALA A 110 8.54 -18.34 13.29
C ALA A 110 8.80 -16.97 12.63
N VAL A 111 9.52 -16.13 13.33
CA VAL A 111 10.09 -14.90 12.79
C VAL A 111 10.99 -15.24 11.61
N LEU A 112 10.73 -14.63 10.45
CA LEU A 112 11.57 -14.80 9.28
C LEU A 112 12.92 -14.12 9.45
N LEU A 113 13.94 -14.76 8.89
CA LEU A 113 15.23 -14.11 8.68
C LEU A 113 15.06 -12.96 7.68
N PRO A 114 15.89 -11.91 7.77
CA PRO A 114 15.87 -10.84 6.79
C PRO A 114 16.15 -11.39 5.38
N PRO A 115 15.52 -10.83 4.34
CA PRO A 115 15.85 -11.18 2.96
C PRO A 115 17.27 -10.70 2.62
N THR A 116 17.89 -11.27 1.59
CA THR A 116 19.10 -10.68 1.03
C THR A 116 18.70 -9.53 0.11
N PHE A 117 19.16 -8.34 0.44
CA PHE A 117 18.87 -7.11 -0.29
C PHE A 117 20.16 -6.65 -0.97
N HIS A 118 20.21 -6.84 -2.28
CA HIS A 118 21.45 -6.63 -3.05
C HIS A 118 21.72 -5.14 -3.28
N SER A 119 22.97 -4.83 -3.65
CA SER A 119 23.34 -3.44 -3.97
C SER A 119 22.44 -2.85 -5.05
N PRO A 120 22.00 -1.59 -4.89
CA PRO A 120 21.12 -0.96 -5.85
C PRO A 120 21.85 -0.64 -7.16
N THR A 121 21.15 -0.81 -8.27
CA THR A 121 21.57 -0.32 -9.58
C THR A 121 20.79 0.95 -9.88
N VAL A 122 21.48 2.03 -10.21
CA VAL A 122 20.86 3.33 -10.52
C VAL A 122 21.01 3.60 -12.01
N ALA A 123 19.86 3.84 -12.68
CA ALA A 123 19.80 4.20 -14.09
C ALA A 123 18.98 5.49 -14.23
N GLY A 124 19.66 6.63 -14.42
CA GLY A 124 19.02 7.94 -14.38
C GLY A 124 18.32 8.17 -13.03
N LYS A 125 17.02 8.41 -13.04
CA LYS A 125 16.21 8.60 -11.82
C LYS A 125 15.58 7.34 -11.26
N GLN A 126 15.91 6.17 -11.81
CA GLN A 126 15.35 4.90 -11.38
C GLN A 126 16.38 4.10 -10.57
N VAL A 127 15.94 3.58 -9.43
CA VAL A 127 16.70 2.67 -8.57
C VAL A 127 16.08 1.29 -8.69
N SER A 128 16.89 0.29 -9.01
CA SER A 128 16.49 -1.12 -9.07
C SER A 128 17.30 -1.92 -8.07
N ILE A 129 16.64 -2.73 -7.24
CA ILE A 129 17.28 -3.55 -6.20
C ILE A 129 16.76 -4.97 -6.32
N ASN A 130 17.68 -5.92 -6.42
CA ASN A 130 17.33 -7.34 -6.41
C ASN A 130 17.12 -7.81 -4.98
N ILE A 131 16.10 -8.66 -4.78
CA ILE A 131 15.72 -9.24 -3.50
C ILE A 131 15.80 -10.75 -3.62
N THR A 132 16.50 -11.39 -2.71
CA THR A 132 16.53 -12.85 -2.59
C THR A 132 15.83 -13.26 -1.30
N ALA A 133 14.92 -14.23 -1.39
CA ALA A 133 14.23 -14.78 -0.24
C ALA A 133 15.20 -15.38 0.78
N PRO A 134 14.86 -15.32 2.09
CA PRO A 134 15.63 -16.03 3.09
C PRO A 134 15.59 -17.55 2.83
N ALA A 135 16.68 -18.23 3.18
CA ALA A 135 16.81 -19.66 2.92
C ALA A 135 15.70 -20.47 3.63
N GLY A 136 15.10 -21.41 2.91
CA GLY A 136 14.16 -22.39 3.46
C GLY A 136 12.73 -21.94 3.67
N ILE A 137 12.41 -20.67 3.47
CA ILE A 137 11.05 -20.13 3.69
C ILE A 137 10.67 -19.20 2.53
N ILE A 138 9.48 -19.42 1.96
CA ILE A 138 8.91 -18.49 0.98
C ILE A 138 8.14 -17.41 1.76
N PRO A 139 8.58 -16.16 1.72
CA PRO A 139 7.87 -15.07 2.36
C PRO A 139 6.56 -14.79 1.64
N MET A 140 5.56 -14.34 2.37
CA MET A 140 4.30 -13.88 1.78
C MET A 140 4.46 -12.50 1.14
N ALA A 141 5.22 -11.63 1.79
CA ALA A 141 5.46 -10.28 1.31
C ALA A 141 6.83 -9.74 1.75
N TYR A 142 7.28 -8.71 1.02
CA TYR A 142 8.42 -7.87 1.40
C TYR A 142 7.96 -6.46 1.65
N PHE A 143 8.33 -5.91 2.81
CA PHE A 143 8.21 -4.49 3.11
C PHE A 143 9.49 -3.79 2.71
N ILE A 144 9.40 -2.79 1.86
CA ILE A 144 10.52 -1.98 1.42
C ILE A 144 10.43 -0.62 2.10
N TYR A 145 11.48 -0.27 2.81
CA TYR A 145 11.64 0.99 3.54
C TYR A 145 12.62 1.90 2.82
N ARG A 146 12.40 3.20 2.93
CA ARG A 146 13.28 4.21 2.35
C ARG A 146 13.44 5.39 3.30
N SER A 147 14.67 5.90 3.41
CA SER A 147 15.00 7.09 4.19
C SER A 147 16.04 7.95 3.47
N LYS A 148 16.14 9.21 3.87
CA LYS A 148 17.27 10.10 3.54
C LYS A 148 18.39 10.04 4.56
N THR A 149 18.17 9.38 5.69
CA THR A 149 19.15 9.25 6.78
C THR A 149 19.76 7.87 6.73
N ALA A 150 21.10 7.79 6.82
CA ALA A 150 21.83 6.53 6.93
C ALA A 150 21.50 5.81 8.24
N ALA A 151 21.61 4.48 8.25
CA ALA A 151 21.37 3.64 9.42
C ALA A 151 20.01 3.94 10.10
N PHE A 152 18.99 4.23 9.30
CA PHE A 152 17.65 4.52 9.83
C PHE A 152 17.00 3.27 10.42
N THR A 153 16.20 3.45 11.46
CA THR A 153 15.37 2.38 12.00
C THR A 153 14.09 2.27 11.17
N PRO A 154 13.87 1.16 10.45
CA PRO A 154 12.65 0.94 9.70
C PRO A 154 11.41 1.06 10.59
N SER A 155 10.45 1.84 10.14
CA SER A 155 9.18 2.05 10.82
C SER A 155 8.03 1.96 9.81
N PRO A 156 6.79 1.70 10.23
CA PRO A 156 5.64 1.65 9.33
C PRO A 156 5.51 2.91 8.44
N GLY A 157 5.84 4.09 8.96
CA GLY A 157 5.80 5.33 8.20
C GLY A 157 6.89 5.48 7.12
N ALA A 158 7.93 4.66 7.14
CA ALA A 158 9.01 4.66 6.15
C ALA A 158 8.79 3.66 5.00
N VAL A 159 7.71 2.88 5.02
CA VAL A 159 7.36 1.92 3.96
C VAL A 159 7.02 2.68 2.68
N VAL A 160 7.71 2.35 1.61
CA VAL A 160 7.46 2.92 0.26
C VAL A 160 6.84 1.90 -0.68
N LYS A 161 7.00 0.61 -0.41
CA LYS A 161 6.44 -0.46 -1.23
C LYS A 161 6.18 -1.71 -0.39
N LEU A 162 5.09 -2.40 -0.70
CA LEU A 162 4.81 -3.77 -0.29
C LEU A 162 4.80 -4.64 -1.55
N LEU A 163 5.64 -5.66 -1.59
CA LEU A 163 5.77 -6.57 -2.73
C LEU A 163 5.30 -7.98 -2.34
N PRO A 164 4.67 -8.74 -3.27
CA PRO A 164 4.45 -10.16 -3.07
C PRO A 164 5.76 -10.92 -2.83
N GLY A 165 5.72 -11.99 -2.05
CA GLY A 165 6.89 -12.80 -1.74
C GLY A 165 7.53 -13.51 -2.92
N SER A 166 6.81 -13.61 -4.06
CA SER A 166 7.35 -14.09 -5.33
C SER A 166 8.16 -13.03 -6.10
N SER A 167 8.18 -11.78 -5.63
CA SER A 167 8.93 -10.71 -6.29
C SER A 167 10.41 -10.83 -5.99
N ASN A 168 11.24 -10.69 -7.01
CA ASN A 168 12.69 -10.72 -6.91
C ASN A 168 13.36 -9.38 -7.24
N VAL A 169 12.58 -8.36 -7.62
CA VAL A 169 13.07 -7.03 -7.98
C VAL A 169 12.16 -5.97 -7.39
N PHE A 170 12.78 -4.95 -6.81
CA PHE A 170 12.13 -3.71 -6.42
C PHE A 170 12.61 -2.57 -7.32
N ILE A 171 11.67 -1.76 -7.80
CA ILE A 171 11.96 -0.59 -8.62
C ILE A 171 11.31 0.63 -7.97
N ASP A 172 12.11 1.69 -7.82
CA ASP A 172 11.69 2.98 -7.28
C ASP A 172 12.20 4.11 -8.17
N SER A 173 11.55 5.25 -8.08
CA SER A 173 11.96 6.49 -8.76
C SER A 173 11.95 7.64 -7.77
N PRO A 174 12.88 7.66 -6.83
CA PRO A 174 12.99 8.74 -5.87
C PRO A 174 13.50 10.01 -6.56
N GLY A 175 13.32 11.16 -5.92
CA GLY A 175 13.96 12.39 -6.39
C GLY A 175 15.49 12.31 -6.27
N THR A 176 16.21 13.30 -6.86
CA THR A 176 17.67 13.39 -6.77
C THR A 176 18.15 13.44 -5.31
N GLY A 177 19.30 12.84 -5.05
CA GLY A 177 19.93 12.80 -3.74
C GLY A 177 20.36 11.39 -3.32
N THR A 178 20.85 11.27 -2.09
CA THR A 178 21.23 10.00 -1.50
C THR A 178 20.05 9.39 -0.76
N TRP A 179 19.78 8.12 -1.03
CA TRP A 179 18.67 7.37 -0.47
C TRP A 179 19.17 6.05 0.14
N TYR A 180 18.58 5.68 1.26
CA TYR A 180 18.88 4.47 2.00
C TYR A 180 17.65 3.57 1.97
N TYR A 181 17.85 2.31 1.63
CA TYR A 181 16.79 1.31 1.49
C TYR A 181 17.05 0.14 2.42
N ALA A 182 16.02 -0.37 3.06
CA ALA A 182 16.03 -1.60 3.82
C ALA A 182 14.80 -2.43 3.45
N ALA A 183 14.87 -3.75 3.67
CA ALA A 183 13.75 -4.64 3.42
C ALA A 183 13.52 -5.55 4.63
N ALA A 184 12.25 -5.88 4.88
CA ALA A 184 11.86 -6.94 5.80
C ALA A 184 10.90 -7.89 5.10
N SER A 185 10.96 -9.17 5.46
CA SER A 185 10.03 -10.19 4.96
C SER A 185 8.91 -10.44 5.96
N SER A 186 7.72 -10.79 5.48
CA SER A 186 6.63 -11.29 6.32
C SER A 186 6.25 -12.71 5.92
N ASN A 187 5.89 -13.52 6.91
CA ASN A 187 5.40 -14.88 6.69
C ASN A 187 3.89 -14.92 6.40
N ALA A 188 3.36 -16.11 6.17
CA ALA A 188 1.95 -16.33 5.91
C ALA A 188 1.04 -15.94 7.09
N SER A 189 1.55 -15.97 8.31
CA SER A 189 0.86 -15.56 9.53
C SER A 189 0.96 -14.04 9.80
N GLY A 190 1.57 -13.29 8.87
CA GLY A 190 1.70 -11.84 8.96
C GLY A 190 2.72 -11.35 10.00
N VAL A 191 3.59 -12.22 10.49
CA VAL A 191 4.72 -11.82 11.33
C VAL A 191 5.79 -11.22 10.45
N VAL A 192 6.25 -10.02 10.78
CA VAL A 192 7.32 -9.32 10.05
C VAL A 192 8.66 -9.61 10.73
N GLY A 193 9.61 -10.09 9.95
CA GLY A 193 10.97 -10.38 10.42
C GLY A 193 11.81 -9.12 10.61
N ALA A 194 13.03 -9.33 11.10
CA ALA A 194 14.00 -8.24 11.22
C ALA A 194 14.30 -7.62 9.85
N PRO A 195 14.47 -6.29 9.75
CA PRO A 195 14.87 -5.65 8.53
C PRO A 195 16.35 -5.94 8.19
N THR A 196 16.67 -5.83 6.91
CA THR A 196 18.06 -5.84 6.44
C THR A 196 18.83 -4.61 6.92
N THR A 197 20.13 -4.66 6.87
CA THR A 197 20.96 -3.44 6.87
C THR A 197 20.60 -2.60 5.64
N ASP A 198 20.72 -1.29 5.76
CA ASP A 198 20.40 -0.39 4.66
C ASP A 198 21.46 -0.48 3.54
N CYS A 199 20.98 -0.35 2.30
CA CYS A 199 21.83 -0.14 1.13
C CYS A 199 21.64 1.28 0.60
N THR A 200 22.71 1.85 0.02
CA THR A 200 22.73 3.25 -0.40
C THR A 200 22.58 3.37 -1.92
N ALA A 201 21.68 4.25 -2.37
CA ALA A 201 21.53 4.61 -3.77
C ALA A 201 21.72 6.14 -3.93
N VAL A 202 22.57 6.56 -4.86
CA VAL A 202 22.78 7.96 -5.20
C VAL A 202 22.14 8.23 -6.54
N VAL A 203 21.10 9.09 -6.54
CA VAL A 203 20.33 9.48 -7.73
C VAL A 203 20.74 10.89 -8.11
N SER A 204 21.29 11.05 -9.31
CA SER A 204 21.76 12.33 -9.88
C SER A 204 20.74 12.98 -10.81
#